data_fb074bc15b3e4b7bbcfec1c28e2d19dd
#
_entry.id   fb074bc15b3e4b7bbcfec1c28e2d19dd
#
_cell.length_a   1.000
_cell.length_b   1.000
_cell.length_c   1.000
_cell.angle_alpha   90.00
_cell.angle_beta   90.00
_cell.angle_gamma   90.00
#
_symmetry.space_group_name_H-M   'P 1'
#
loop_
_entity.id
_entity.type
_entity.pdbx_description
1 polymer ?
#
loop_
_entity_poly.entity_id
_entity_poly.type
_entity_poly.pdbx_seq_one_letter_code
_entity_poly.pdbx_strand_id
1 'polypeptide(L)'
;PAELDFVDGSVQVDGKTAVYSYDNANGTLTVPLDNIAPAAEKVVTFSVVVNESAYGKTVYNSAVMSGDNIPDTEGTDDGVSVGDGKARPSIEKTADKSSAKVGDKITYTLTLSNSETATVPVQNAVVSDVIPAGLTFEYGAVMLDGSTTSNFTYDENTRLLTVNVGSIEPDSSRTVSFVATVNEDAYNTTIRNLATLTSDNAEPVQDKDDGVIVADGMTDLSINKSVDKSSARVGDTLTYTVEVSNGTGAEVNIRDAKLTDTIPDGLTFRGNVTVDGYTSIYAYDNESHVLTVPLDAIAPGQTKSIVFD
;
A
#
# COMPACT_ATOMS: atom_id res chain seq x y z
N PRO A 1 -17.56 -8.19 41.56
CA PRO A 1 -17.86 -8.80 40.27
C PRO A 1 -16.63 -9.52 39.69
N ALA A 2 -16.83 -10.58 38.90
CA ALA A 2 -15.74 -11.34 38.25
C ALA A 2 -15.01 -10.56 37.17
N GLU A 3 -15.61 -9.47 36.70
CA GLU A 3 -15.12 -8.54 35.71
C GLU A 3 -14.09 -7.54 36.28
N LEU A 4 -13.89 -7.53 37.60
CA LEU A 4 -13.04 -6.58 38.32
C LEU A 4 -12.00 -7.32 39.15
N ASP A 5 -10.73 -6.92 39.01
CA ASP A 5 -9.63 -7.39 39.84
C ASP A 5 -9.35 -6.39 40.97
N PHE A 6 -9.44 -6.85 42.21
CA PHE A 6 -9.19 -6.01 43.38
C PHE A 6 -7.72 -5.59 43.49
N VAL A 7 -7.48 -4.33 43.78
CA VAL A 7 -6.12 -3.78 44.02
C VAL A 7 -5.82 -3.84 45.52
N ASP A 8 -4.98 -4.79 45.93
CA ASP A 8 -4.57 -4.98 47.30
C ASP A 8 -3.86 -3.71 47.86
N GLY A 9 -4.14 -3.40 49.14
CA GLY A 9 -3.61 -2.19 49.78
C GLY A 9 -4.29 -0.87 49.41
N SER A 10 -5.30 -0.87 48.53
CA SER A 10 -6.03 0.32 48.08
C SER A 10 -7.12 0.81 49.03
N VAL A 11 -7.51 -0.01 50.00
CA VAL A 11 -8.67 0.27 50.90
C VAL A 11 -8.35 1.38 51.88
N GLN A 12 -9.24 2.37 51.93
CA GLN A 12 -9.19 3.46 52.87
C GLN A 12 -10.55 3.71 53.53
N VAL A 13 -10.52 4.14 54.77
CA VAL A 13 -11.67 4.68 55.50
C VAL A 13 -11.36 6.10 55.92
N ASP A 14 -12.21 7.03 55.52
CA ASP A 14 -12.01 8.49 55.77
C ASP A 14 -10.62 8.98 55.29
N GLY A 15 -10.14 8.46 54.12
CA GLY A 15 -8.84 8.80 53.54
C GLY A 15 -7.62 8.19 54.22
N LYS A 16 -7.80 7.27 55.22
CA LYS A 16 -6.71 6.56 55.90
C LYS A 16 -6.73 5.09 55.53
N THR A 17 -5.55 4.49 55.36
CA THR A 17 -5.41 3.04 55.14
C THR A 17 -6.17 2.26 56.20
N ALA A 18 -7.02 1.35 55.77
CA ALA A 18 -7.89 0.54 56.64
C ALA A 18 -7.44 -0.90 56.71
N VAL A 19 -7.85 -1.57 57.79
CA VAL A 19 -7.78 -3.04 57.88
C VAL A 19 -8.99 -3.63 57.13
N TYR A 20 -8.75 -4.66 56.33
CA TYR A 20 -9.78 -5.35 55.56
C TYR A 20 -9.43 -6.82 55.38
N SER A 21 -10.36 -7.57 54.89
CA SER A 21 -10.13 -8.91 54.33
C SER A 21 -10.76 -9.01 52.93
N TYR A 22 -10.08 -9.72 52.04
CA TYR A 22 -10.57 -9.97 50.69
C TYR A 22 -10.60 -11.47 50.42
N ASP A 23 -11.78 -11.97 50.08
CA ASP A 23 -11.97 -13.36 49.68
C ASP A 23 -11.91 -13.45 48.16
N ASN A 24 -10.76 -13.92 47.63
CA ASN A 24 -10.54 -14.10 46.20
C ASN A 24 -11.50 -15.11 45.54
N ALA A 25 -12.04 -16.08 46.33
CA ALA A 25 -12.90 -17.09 45.73
C ALA A 25 -14.30 -16.54 45.40
N ASN A 26 -14.78 -15.60 46.20
CA ASN A 26 -16.10 -15.00 46.06
C ASN A 26 -16.04 -13.54 45.62
N GLY A 27 -14.84 -12.92 45.46
CA GLY A 27 -14.67 -11.52 45.13
C GLY A 27 -15.25 -10.57 46.17
N THR A 28 -15.23 -10.95 47.44
CA THR A 28 -15.85 -10.17 48.52
C THR A 28 -14.82 -9.43 49.35
N LEU A 29 -14.91 -8.10 49.36
CA LEU A 29 -14.16 -7.23 50.23
C LEU A 29 -14.96 -6.96 51.52
N THR A 30 -14.37 -7.23 52.69
CA THR A 30 -14.96 -6.93 54.00
C THR A 30 -14.11 -5.89 54.72
N VAL A 31 -14.71 -4.76 55.07
CA VAL A 31 -14.05 -3.64 55.78
C VAL A 31 -14.76 -3.43 57.12
N PRO A 32 -14.13 -3.77 58.25
CA PRO A 32 -14.72 -3.48 59.55
C PRO A 32 -14.72 -1.95 59.80
N LEU A 33 -15.84 -1.43 60.24
CA LEU A 33 -16.02 -0.03 60.58
C LEU A 33 -16.30 0.13 62.08
N ASP A 34 -15.67 1.17 62.66
CA ASP A 34 -16.04 1.57 64.03
C ASP A 34 -17.47 2.13 64.09
N ASN A 35 -17.98 2.31 65.29
CA ASN A 35 -19.33 2.86 65.50
C ASN A 35 -19.51 4.17 64.75
N ILE A 36 -20.63 4.30 64.05
CA ILE A 36 -21.05 5.53 63.35
C ILE A 36 -22.08 6.24 64.22
N ALA A 37 -21.72 7.44 64.70
CA ALA A 37 -22.62 8.26 65.56
C ALA A 37 -23.80 8.82 64.73
N PRO A 38 -24.90 9.18 65.38
CA PRO A 38 -25.99 9.84 64.68
C PRO A 38 -25.51 11.09 63.89
N ALA A 39 -25.98 11.22 62.66
CA ALA A 39 -25.58 12.30 61.71
C ALA A 39 -24.10 12.29 61.29
N ALA A 40 -23.32 11.21 61.60
CA ALA A 40 -21.98 11.01 61.10
C ALA A 40 -22.01 10.11 59.85
N GLU A 41 -20.98 10.22 59.04
CA GLU A 41 -20.72 9.35 57.88
C GLU A 41 -19.33 8.72 57.96
N LYS A 42 -19.16 7.62 57.24
CA LYS A 42 -17.91 6.97 57.01
C LYS A 42 -17.77 6.74 55.50
N VAL A 43 -16.65 7.15 54.93
CA VAL A 43 -16.36 6.97 53.51
C VAL A 43 -15.34 5.87 53.34
N VAL A 44 -15.74 4.79 52.67
CA VAL A 44 -14.85 3.67 52.27
C VAL A 44 -14.51 3.82 50.81
N THR A 45 -13.23 3.81 50.50
CA THR A 45 -12.74 3.82 49.09
C THR A 45 -11.80 2.65 48.86
N PHE A 46 -11.85 2.09 47.66
CA PHE A 46 -10.92 1.06 47.19
C PHE A 46 -10.81 1.14 45.66
N SER A 47 -9.75 0.55 45.11
CA SER A 47 -9.50 0.52 43.66
C SER A 47 -9.69 -0.91 43.13
N VAL A 48 -10.19 -0.96 41.90
CA VAL A 48 -10.29 -2.19 41.10
C VAL A 48 -9.79 -1.93 39.68
N VAL A 49 -9.33 -2.99 39.00
CA VAL A 49 -8.94 -2.96 37.59
C VAL A 49 -9.99 -3.77 36.81
N VAL A 50 -10.50 -3.19 35.73
CA VAL A 50 -11.42 -3.86 34.82
C VAL A 50 -10.61 -4.90 34.01
N ASN A 51 -11.03 -6.16 34.02
CA ASN A 51 -10.38 -7.23 33.27
C ASN A 51 -11.12 -7.57 31.98
N GLU A 52 -10.52 -8.43 31.14
CA GLU A 52 -11.05 -8.78 29.81
C GLU A 52 -12.42 -9.44 29.84
N SER A 53 -12.83 -10.08 30.96
CA SER A 53 -14.16 -10.69 31.05
C SER A 53 -15.30 -9.67 31.08
N ALA A 54 -14.96 -8.37 31.26
CA ALA A 54 -15.89 -7.25 31.26
C ALA A 54 -16.25 -6.76 29.83
N TYR A 55 -15.52 -7.16 28.80
CA TYR A 55 -15.76 -6.66 27.44
C TYR A 55 -17.22 -6.77 27.00
N GLY A 56 -17.77 -5.65 26.54
CA GLY A 56 -19.16 -5.54 26.07
C GLY A 56 -20.23 -5.61 27.16
N LYS A 57 -19.85 -5.53 28.45
CA LYS A 57 -20.80 -5.59 29.59
C LYS A 57 -20.91 -4.23 30.28
N THR A 58 -22.02 -4.08 31.02
CA THR A 58 -22.12 -3.06 32.07
C THR A 58 -21.83 -3.77 33.40
N VAL A 59 -20.80 -3.32 34.09
CA VAL A 59 -20.36 -3.91 35.39
C VAL A 59 -20.96 -3.09 36.51
N TYR A 60 -21.64 -3.78 37.43
CA TYR A 60 -22.25 -3.22 38.65
C TYR A 60 -21.50 -3.74 39.86
N ASN A 61 -21.33 -2.90 40.86
CA ASN A 61 -20.80 -3.31 42.15
C ASN A 61 -21.80 -2.99 43.27
N SER A 62 -22.03 -3.96 44.15
CA SER A 62 -22.91 -3.79 45.30
C SER A 62 -22.13 -3.85 46.59
N ALA A 63 -22.52 -3.05 47.55
CA ALA A 63 -22.01 -3.10 48.92
C ALA A 63 -23.17 -3.31 49.89
N VAL A 64 -22.94 -4.17 50.89
CA VAL A 64 -23.89 -4.41 52.00
C VAL A 64 -23.33 -3.88 53.29
N MET A 65 -24.09 -3.05 53.97
CA MET A 65 -23.81 -2.60 55.32
C MET A 65 -24.61 -3.45 56.29
N SER A 66 -23.91 -4.10 57.26
CA SER A 66 -24.50 -4.88 58.33
C SER A 66 -24.02 -4.43 59.72
N GLY A 67 -24.77 -4.68 60.75
CA GLY A 67 -24.40 -4.36 62.13
C GLY A 67 -25.39 -4.89 63.15
N ASP A 68 -25.02 -4.94 64.42
CA ASP A 68 -25.81 -5.59 65.49
C ASP A 68 -27.20 -4.96 65.70
N ASN A 69 -27.33 -3.70 65.38
CA ASN A 69 -28.56 -2.91 65.65
C ASN A 69 -29.23 -2.30 64.42
N ILE A 70 -28.83 -2.79 63.21
CA ILE A 70 -29.40 -2.33 61.94
C ILE A 70 -29.73 -3.54 61.06
N PRO A 71 -30.78 -3.47 60.22
CA PRO A 71 -30.98 -4.46 59.16
C PRO A 71 -29.86 -4.32 58.10
N ASP A 72 -29.51 -5.44 57.47
CA ASP A 72 -28.64 -5.41 56.31
C ASP A 72 -29.21 -4.50 55.22
N THR A 73 -28.39 -3.59 54.74
CA THR A 73 -28.79 -2.62 53.72
C THR A 73 -27.80 -2.66 52.58
N GLU A 74 -28.30 -2.85 51.36
CA GLU A 74 -27.53 -2.92 50.14
C GLU A 74 -27.60 -1.61 49.35
N GLY A 75 -26.47 -1.22 48.77
CA GLY A 75 -26.37 -0.19 47.77
C GLY A 75 -25.61 -0.70 46.56
N THR A 76 -26.12 -0.42 45.36
CA THR A 76 -25.51 -0.78 44.11
C THR A 76 -25.22 0.50 43.31
N ASP A 77 -24.09 0.56 42.60
CA ASP A 77 -23.75 1.70 41.73
C ASP A 77 -24.61 1.72 40.45
N ASP A 78 -24.50 2.82 39.67
CA ASP A 78 -25.23 2.98 38.42
C ASP A 78 -24.63 2.14 37.27
N GLY A 79 -23.54 1.44 37.50
CA GLY A 79 -22.83 0.60 36.55
C GLY A 79 -21.87 1.33 35.63
N VAL A 80 -20.81 0.62 35.24
CA VAL A 80 -19.79 1.09 34.31
C VAL A 80 -19.87 0.28 33.04
N SER A 81 -20.18 0.92 31.91
CA SER A 81 -20.13 0.28 30.58
C SER A 81 -18.71 0.08 30.13
N VAL A 82 -18.38 -1.16 29.77
CA VAL A 82 -17.08 -1.54 29.25
C VAL A 82 -17.18 -1.82 27.75
N GLY A 83 -16.26 -1.30 26.96
CA GLY A 83 -16.22 -1.51 25.52
C GLY A 83 -16.14 -2.97 25.11
N ASP A 84 -16.40 -3.27 23.82
CA ASP A 84 -16.53 -4.65 23.30
C ASP A 84 -15.20 -5.37 23.03
N GLY A 85 -14.06 -4.73 23.31
CA GLY A 85 -12.72 -5.30 23.09
C GLY A 85 -12.35 -5.44 21.62
N LYS A 86 -12.97 -4.65 20.73
CA LYS A 86 -12.75 -4.76 19.28
C LYS A 86 -11.95 -3.59 18.74
N ALA A 87 -10.94 -3.91 17.94
CA ALA A 87 -10.35 -3.00 16.99
C ALA A 87 -11.25 -2.88 15.74
N ARG A 88 -11.24 -1.71 15.11
CA ARG A 88 -12.04 -1.40 13.91
C ARG A 88 -11.18 -0.70 12.88
N PRO A 89 -10.24 -1.44 12.25
CA PRO A 89 -9.34 -0.85 11.26
C PRO A 89 -10.10 -0.45 9.99
N SER A 90 -9.60 0.60 9.35
CA SER A 90 -9.93 0.98 8.00
C SER A 90 -8.67 1.41 7.26
N ILE A 91 -8.71 1.35 5.94
CA ILE A 91 -7.66 1.81 5.03
C ILE A 91 -8.30 2.66 3.95
N GLU A 92 -7.66 3.79 3.64
CA GLU A 92 -7.97 4.63 2.49
C GLU A 92 -6.70 4.80 1.68
N LYS A 93 -6.76 4.54 0.37
CA LYS A 93 -5.62 4.64 -0.54
C LYS A 93 -5.89 5.67 -1.62
N THR A 94 -4.96 6.60 -1.78
CA THR A 94 -5.02 7.67 -2.77
C THR A 94 -3.72 7.74 -3.58
N ALA A 95 -3.83 8.25 -4.82
CA ALA A 95 -2.71 8.68 -5.64
C ALA A 95 -2.69 10.22 -5.73
N ASP A 96 -1.50 10.84 -5.78
CA ASP A 96 -1.34 12.28 -5.84
C ASP A 96 -1.80 12.90 -7.18
N LYS A 97 -2.13 12.08 -8.17
CA LYS A 97 -2.59 12.51 -9.49
C LYS A 97 -3.54 11.49 -10.13
N SER A 98 -4.45 11.96 -10.98
CA SER A 98 -5.41 11.15 -11.74
C SER A 98 -4.93 10.82 -13.16
N SER A 99 -3.85 11.45 -13.63
CA SER A 99 -3.23 11.19 -14.93
C SER A 99 -1.72 11.35 -14.85
N ALA A 100 -0.99 10.59 -15.67
CA ALA A 100 0.46 10.59 -15.71
C ALA A 100 0.96 10.20 -17.11
N LYS A 101 2.25 10.42 -17.36
CA LYS A 101 3.00 9.94 -18.54
C LYS A 101 4.06 8.94 -18.08
N VAL A 102 4.59 8.15 -19.01
CA VAL A 102 5.78 7.32 -18.76
C VAL A 102 6.94 8.21 -18.28
N GLY A 103 7.59 7.81 -17.19
CA GLY A 103 8.63 8.57 -16.50
C GLY A 103 8.14 9.46 -15.36
N ASP A 104 6.84 9.73 -15.26
CA ASP A 104 6.28 10.49 -14.13
C ASP A 104 6.32 9.66 -12.84
N LYS A 105 6.49 10.36 -11.74
CA LYS A 105 6.38 9.77 -10.40
C LYS A 105 4.97 9.95 -9.87
N ILE A 106 4.44 8.88 -9.26
CA ILE A 106 3.18 8.86 -8.55
C ILE A 106 3.48 8.61 -7.08
N THR A 107 2.92 9.45 -6.21
CA THR A 107 2.95 9.23 -4.76
C THR A 107 1.65 8.60 -4.34
N TYR A 108 1.72 7.38 -3.79
CA TYR A 108 0.60 6.73 -3.14
C TYR A 108 0.61 7.04 -1.65
N THR A 109 -0.55 7.35 -1.12
CA THR A 109 -0.75 7.59 0.32
C THR A 109 -1.84 6.66 0.82
N LEU A 110 -1.54 5.96 1.92
CA LEU A 110 -2.44 5.06 2.63
C LEU A 110 -2.69 5.62 4.01
N THR A 111 -3.93 5.98 4.30
CA THR A 111 -4.38 6.38 5.64
C THR A 111 -5.00 5.17 6.32
N LEU A 112 -4.40 4.76 7.44
CA LEU A 112 -4.77 3.59 8.21
C LEU A 112 -5.37 4.07 9.52
N SER A 113 -6.64 3.81 9.76
CA SER A 113 -7.33 4.33 10.94
C SER A 113 -7.90 3.20 11.81
N ASN A 114 -7.99 3.46 13.10
CA ASN A 114 -8.78 2.69 14.03
C ASN A 114 -9.94 3.57 14.53
N SER A 115 -11.17 3.17 14.25
CA SER A 115 -12.38 3.98 14.48
C SER A 115 -12.46 4.56 15.89
N GLU A 116 -13.11 5.72 16.04
CA GLU A 116 -13.48 6.30 17.35
C GLU A 116 -14.32 5.35 18.22
N THR A 117 -15.06 4.44 17.59
CA THR A 117 -15.86 3.42 18.29
C THR A 117 -15.05 2.16 18.64
N ALA A 118 -13.78 2.08 18.25
CA ALA A 118 -12.91 0.98 18.67
C ALA A 118 -12.60 1.09 20.17
N THR A 119 -12.46 -0.03 20.82
CA THR A 119 -12.23 -0.09 22.27
C THR A 119 -10.87 -0.66 22.63
N VAL A 120 -10.13 -1.14 21.64
CA VAL A 120 -8.73 -1.59 21.76
C VAL A 120 -7.93 -1.14 20.55
N PRO A 121 -6.58 -1.05 20.67
CA PRO A 121 -5.72 -0.77 19.54
C PRO A 121 -5.78 -1.85 18.45
N VAL A 122 -5.56 -1.48 17.19
CA VAL A 122 -5.14 -2.43 16.15
C VAL A 122 -3.73 -2.89 16.49
N GLN A 123 -3.51 -4.20 16.62
CA GLN A 123 -2.23 -4.76 17.04
C GLN A 123 -1.42 -5.28 15.84
N ASN A 124 -0.11 -4.95 15.81
CA ASN A 124 0.82 -5.41 14.79
C ASN A 124 0.30 -5.18 13.36
N ALA A 125 -0.17 -3.96 13.09
CA ALA A 125 -0.68 -3.57 11.79
C ALA A 125 0.41 -3.67 10.72
N VAL A 126 0.09 -4.33 9.60
CA VAL A 126 0.96 -4.50 8.44
C VAL A 126 0.19 -4.14 7.17
N VAL A 127 0.80 -3.29 6.35
CA VAL A 127 0.31 -2.98 5.00
C VAL A 127 1.02 -3.86 3.99
N SER A 128 0.26 -4.43 3.07
CA SER A 128 0.74 -5.17 1.90
C SER A 128 0.19 -4.54 0.63
N ASP A 129 1.06 -4.29 -0.35
CA ASP A 129 0.74 -3.62 -1.61
C ASP A 129 1.49 -4.30 -2.76
N VAL A 130 0.76 -4.86 -3.71
CA VAL A 130 1.36 -5.42 -4.93
C VAL A 130 1.46 -4.32 -5.99
N ILE A 131 2.66 -3.76 -6.14
CA ILE A 131 2.91 -2.67 -7.09
C ILE A 131 2.58 -3.11 -8.52
N PRO A 132 1.65 -2.45 -9.24
CA PRO A 132 1.27 -2.81 -10.60
C PRO A 132 2.44 -2.87 -11.59
N ALA A 133 2.35 -3.72 -12.62
CA ALA A 133 3.42 -3.91 -13.62
C ALA A 133 3.84 -2.61 -14.32
N GLY A 134 2.88 -1.70 -14.56
CA GLY A 134 3.14 -0.37 -15.14
C GLY A 134 3.88 0.61 -14.24
N LEU A 135 4.32 0.19 -13.05
CA LEU A 135 5.04 1.03 -12.10
C LEU A 135 6.38 0.40 -11.72
N THR A 136 7.37 1.22 -11.48
CA THR A 136 8.67 0.84 -10.90
C THR A 136 8.77 1.44 -9.50
N PHE A 137 8.95 0.60 -8.48
CA PHE A 137 9.02 1.02 -7.09
C PHE A 137 10.31 1.80 -6.78
N GLU A 138 10.20 2.86 -5.97
CA GLU A 138 11.31 3.72 -5.55
C GLU A 138 11.71 3.41 -4.09
N TYR A 139 12.78 2.64 -3.89
CA TYR A 139 13.21 2.14 -2.56
C TYR A 139 13.45 3.22 -1.49
N GLY A 140 13.92 4.38 -1.88
CA GLY A 140 14.28 5.46 -0.94
C GLY A 140 13.10 6.36 -0.51
N ALA A 141 11.88 6.07 -0.95
CA ALA A 141 10.74 6.96 -0.83
C ALA A 141 9.58 6.38 -0.01
N VAL A 142 9.84 5.40 0.86
CA VAL A 142 8.83 4.88 1.80
C VAL A 142 8.85 5.71 3.07
N MET A 143 7.69 6.22 3.44
CA MET A 143 7.51 7.03 4.66
C MET A 143 6.44 6.41 5.56
N LEU A 144 6.64 6.55 6.85
CA LEU A 144 5.66 6.27 7.90
C LEU A 144 5.48 7.55 8.72
N ASP A 145 4.25 8.07 8.77
CA ASP A 145 3.87 9.32 9.42
C ASP A 145 4.76 10.52 9.00
N GLY A 146 5.00 10.61 7.69
CA GLY A 146 5.78 11.69 7.08
C GLY A 146 7.30 11.60 7.29
N SER A 147 7.79 10.55 7.94
CA SER A 147 9.23 10.31 8.12
C SER A 147 9.68 9.09 7.32
N THR A 148 10.86 9.17 6.71
CA THR A 148 11.47 8.03 6.01
C THR A 148 11.60 6.83 6.97
N THR A 149 11.20 5.65 6.53
CA THR A 149 11.26 4.44 7.33
C THR A 149 12.08 3.34 6.65
N SER A 150 12.69 2.48 7.46
CA SER A 150 13.29 1.21 7.03
C SER A 150 12.45 -0.01 7.43
N ASN A 151 11.27 0.21 8.04
CA ASN A 151 10.38 -0.86 8.50
C ASN A 151 9.55 -1.44 7.35
N PHE A 152 10.17 -1.68 6.20
CA PHE A 152 9.52 -2.27 5.05
C PHE A 152 10.41 -3.30 4.36
N THR A 153 9.78 -4.15 3.55
CA THR A 153 10.43 -5.03 2.59
C THR A 153 9.76 -4.88 1.23
N TYR A 154 10.52 -5.05 0.15
CA TYR A 154 10.00 -5.14 -1.20
C TYR A 154 10.60 -6.35 -1.90
N ASP A 155 9.74 -7.25 -2.38
CA ASP A 155 10.14 -8.41 -3.18
C ASP A 155 9.95 -8.08 -4.67
N GLU A 156 11.04 -7.98 -5.42
CA GLU A 156 11.04 -7.65 -6.84
C GLU A 156 10.34 -8.71 -7.70
N ASN A 157 10.37 -9.99 -7.31
CA ASN A 157 9.75 -11.06 -8.09
C ASN A 157 8.22 -11.04 -7.99
N THR A 158 7.70 -10.82 -6.79
CA THR A 158 6.26 -10.73 -6.51
C THR A 158 5.74 -9.32 -6.59
N ARG A 159 6.64 -8.32 -6.66
CA ARG A 159 6.36 -6.87 -6.61
C ARG A 159 5.62 -6.46 -5.35
N LEU A 160 5.77 -7.22 -4.27
CA LEU A 160 5.08 -7.02 -3.00
C LEU A 160 5.86 -6.07 -2.10
N LEU A 161 5.29 -4.91 -1.83
CA LEU A 161 5.70 -4.02 -0.75
C LEU A 161 4.98 -4.44 0.54
N THR A 162 5.74 -4.63 1.62
CA THR A 162 5.20 -4.89 2.96
C THR A 162 5.76 -3.86 3.92
N VAL A 163 4.90 -3.14 4.65
CA VAL A 163 5.29 -2.11 5.62
C VAL A 163 4.75 -2.46 7.01
N ASN A 164 5.65 -2.58 7.98
CA ASN A 164 5.27 -2.78 9.39
C ASN A 164 4.91 -1.43 10.01
N VAL A 165 3.64 -1.27 10.36
CA VAL A 165 3.09 -0.02 10.89
C VAL A 165 3.09 0.01 12.41
N GLY A 166 2.89 -1.15 13.06
CA GLY A 166 2.80 -1.28 14.52
C GLY A 166 1.37 -1.09 15.04
N SER A 167 1.21 -0.51 16.22
CA SER A 167 -0.09 -0.30 16.84
C SER A 167 -0.79 0.95 16.31
N ILE A 168 -2.14 0.88 16.22
CA ILE A 168 -2.99 2.06 15.94
C ILE A 168 -4.03 2.15 17.05
N GLU A 169 -3.90 3.18 17.89
CA GLU A 169 -4.81 3.40 19.01
C GLU A 169 -6.24 3.73 18.55
N PRO A 170 -7.27 3.48 19.39
CA PRO A 170 -8.63 3.96 19.11
C PRO A 170 -8.63 5.46 18.79
N ASP A 171 -9.51 5.89 17.86
CA ASP A 171 -9.63 7.27 17.38
C ASP A 171 -8.32 7.86 16.85
N SER A 172 -7.46 7.01 16.28
CA SER A 172 -6.16 7.41 15.76
C SER A 172 -5.92 6.88 14.36
N SER A 173 -4.97 7.50 13.65
CA SER A 173 -4.54 7.07 12.33
C SER A 173 -3.02 7.07 12.17
N ARG A 174 -2.52 6.24 11.26
CA ARG A 174 -1.14 6.20 10.77
C ARG A 174 -1.13 6.38 9.26
N THR A 175 -0.10 6.96 8.73
CA THR A 175 0.02 7.20 7.28
C THR A 175 1.26 6.50 6.73
N VAL A 176 1.06 5.68 5.70
CA VAL A 176 2.14 5.12 4.89
C VAL A 176 2.11 5.80 3.53
N SER A 177 3.26 6.27 3.05
CA SER A 177 3.38 6.73 1.67
C SER A 177 4.60 6.15 0.98
N PHE A 178 4.51 5.98 -0.33
CA PHE A 178 5.60 5.54 -1.17
C PHE A 178 5.49 6.13 -2.57
N VAL A 179 6.61 6.14 -3.29
CA VAL A 179 6.68 6.66 -4.66
C VAL A 179 6.95 5.51 -5.62
N ALA A 180 6.30 5.56 -6.77
CA ALA A 180 6.59 4.68 -7.90
C ALA A 180 6.66 5.49 -9.20
N THR A 181 7.56 5.12 -10.10
CA THR A 181 7.71 5.74 -11.42
C THR A 181 6.92 4.96 -12.46
N VAL A 182 6.12 5.66 -13.25
CA VAL A 182 5.37 5.09 -14.39
C VAL A 182 6.36 4.55 -15.42
N ASN A 183 6.28 3.27 -15.72
CA ASN A 183 7.13 2.63 -16.74
C ASN A 183 6.36 2.36 -18.03
N GLU A 184 7.05 1.82 -19.03
CA GLU A 184 6.49 1.61 -20.36
C GLU A 184 5.36 0.56 -20.43
N ASP A 185 5.21 -0.34 -19.44
CA ASP A 185 4.10 -1.31 -19.39
C ASP A 185 2.75 -0.65 -19.07
N ALA A 186 2.78 0.60 -18.58
CA ALA A 186 1.60 1.39 -18.30
C ALA A 186 1.03 2.15 -19.51
N TYR A 187 1.73 2.12 -20.64
CA TYR A 187 1.35 2.86 -21.84
C TYR A 187 -0.11 2.61 -22.23
N ASN A 188 -0.89 3.67 -22.40
CA ASN A 188 -2.31 3.64 -22.77
C ASN A 188 -3.17 2.75 -21.84
N THR A 189 -2.88 2.78 -20.56
CA THR A 189 -3.64 2.02 -19.53
C THR A 189 -4.15 2.93 -18.43
N THR A 190 -5.03 2.40 -17.59
CA THR A 190 -5.35 3.00 -16.29
C THR A 190 -4.75 2.13 -15.20
N ILE A 191 -3.78 2.66 -14.48
CA ILE A 191 -3.15 1.99 -13.34
C ILE A 191 -4.12 2.08 -12.17
N ARG A 192 -4.39 0.94 -11.52
CA ARG A 192 -5.11 0.85 -10.25
C ARG A 192 -4.28 0.02 -9.29
N ASN A 193 -4.05 0.56 -8.11
CA ASN A 193 -3.21 -0.07 -7.12
C ASN A 193 -4.02 -0.42 -5.87
N LEU A 194 -3.98 -1.68 -5.44
CA LEU A 194 -4.71 -2.23 -4.28
C LEU A 194 -3.76 -2.45 -3.12
N ALA A 195 -4.16 -2.02 -1.93
CA ALA A 195 -3.47 -2.32 -0.69
C ALA A 195 -4.36 -3.07 0.30
N THR A 196 -3.73 -3.86 1.15
CA THR A 196 -4.38 -4.62 2.23
C THR A 196 -3.74 -4.24 3.56
N LEU A 197 -4.55 -3.92 4.55
CA LEU A 197 -4.14 -3.78 5.94
C LEU A 197 -4.54 -5.05 6.69
N THR A 198 -3.58 -5.68 7.35
CA THR A 198 -3.74 -6.85 8.23
C THR A 198 -3.30 -6.52 9.65
N SER A 199 -3.80 -7.25 10.62
CA SER A 199 -3.44 -7.13 12.04
C SER A 199 -3.70 -8.45 12.78
N ASP A 200 -3.22 -8.55 14.03
CA ASP A 200 -3.41 -9.76 14.85
C ASP A 200 -4.83 -9.90 15.40
N ASN A 201 -5.57 -8.80 15.52
CA ASN A 201 -6.83 -8.75 16.27
C ASN A 201 -8.02 -8.16 15.50
N ALA A 202 -7.92 -8.07 14.18
CA ALA A 202 -9.05 -7.69 13.31
C ALA A 202 -8.93 -8.37 11.95
N GLU A 203 -10.08 -8.50 11.26
CA GLU A 203 -10.12 -9.00 9.89
C GLU A 203 -9.40 -8.05 8.93
N PRO A 204 -8.77 -8.57 7.87
CA PRO A 204 -8.12 -7.76 6.85
C PRO A 204 -9.09 -6.79 6.17
N VAL A 205 -8.62 -5.55 5.93
CA VAL A 205 -9.35 -4.55 5.15
C VAL A 205 -8.52 -4.11 3.96
N GLN A 206 -9.19 -3.74 2.86
CA GLN A 206 -8.55 -3.40 1.60
C GLN A 206 -9.12 -2.12 1.03
N ASP A 207 -8.28 -1.39 0.30
CA ASP A 207 -8.69 -0.27 -0.53
C ASP A 207 -7.79 -0.13 -1.76
N LYS A 208 -8.33 0.47 -2.81
CA LYS A 208 -7.63 0.76 -4.06
C LYS A 208 -7.84 2.22 -4.46
N ASP A 209 -6.84 2.82 -5.07
CA ASP A 209 -6.96 4.16 -5.62
C ASP A 209 -8.03 4.26 -6.74
N ASP A 210 -8.46 5.49 -7.06
CA ASP A 210 -9.44 5.77 -8.12
C ASP A 210 -8.90 5.45 -9.52
N GLY A 211 -7.61 5.27 -9.65
CA GLY A 211 -6.88 4.97 -10.88
C GLY A 211 -6.19 6.19 -11.49
N VAL A 212 -5.01 5.93 -12.04
CA VAL A 212 -4.19 6.93 -12.76
C VAL A 212 -4.21 6.57 -14.24
N ILE A 213 -4.75 7.46 -15.08
CA ILE A 213 -4.76 7.30 -16.54
C ILE A 213 -3.37 7.63 -17.05
N VAL A 214 -2.74 6.67 -17.71
CA VAL A 214 -1.46 6.92 -18.40
C VAL A 214 -1.75 7.25 -19.86
N ALA A 215 -1.39 8.47 -20.24
CA ALA A 215 -1.63 8.99 -21.58
C ALA A 215 -0.87 8.20 -22.65
N ASP A 216 -1.40 8.25 -23.89
CA ASP A 216 -0.69 7.86 -25.10
C ASP A 216 0.52 8.80 -25.25
N GLY A 217 1.70 8.28 -25.02
CA GLY A 217 2.92 9.04 -25.36
C GLY A 217 2.97 9.22 -26.87
N MET A 218 3.45 10.37 -27.32
CA MET A 218 3.65 10.61 -28.75
C MET A 218 4.97 10.00 -29.22
N THR A 219 4.92 9.31 -30.37
CA THR A 219 6.11 8.98 -31.16
C THR A 219 6.30 10.06 -32.24
N ASP A 220 7.55 10.31 -32.63
CA ASP A 220 7.91 11.26 -33.69
C ASP A 220 8.66 10.49 -34.78
N LEU A 221 7.91 9.61 -35.48
CA LEU A 221 8.46 8.71 -36.48
C LEU A 221 8.79 9.43 -37.75
N SER A 222 10.04 9.33 -38.20
CA SER A 222 10.46 9.72 -39.55
C SER A 222 11.25 8.58 -40.21
N ILE A 223 11.16 8.51 -41.53
CA ILE A 223 11.88 7.57 -42.37
C ILE A 223 12.52 8.30 -43.54
N ASN A 224 13.79 7.99 -43.81
CA ASN A 224 14.52 8.50 -44.94
C ASN A 224 15.19 7.31 -45.67
N LYS A 225 15.00 7.21 -46.99
CA LYS A 225 15.62 6.14 -47.81
C LYS A 225 16.54 6.78 -48.86
N SER A 226 17.73 6.26 -49.00
CA SER A 226 18.74 6.68 -49.96
C SER A 226 19.38 5.45 -50.65
N VAL A 227 20.02 5.71 -51.75
CA VAL A 227 20.81 4.75 -52.52
C VAL A 227 22.18 5.33 -52.85
N ASP A 228 23.19 4.46 -52.84
CA ASP A 228 24.61 4.88 -53.01
C ASP A 228 24.94 5.47 -54.39
N LYS A 229 24.10 5.25 -55.42
CA LYS A 229 24.35 5.70 -56.81
C LYS A 229 23.14 6.37 -57.42
N SER A 230 23.34 7.43 -58.14
CA SER A 230 22.32 8.14 -58.93
C SER A 230 22.13 7.56 -60.35
N SER A 231 23.04 6.69 -60.79
CA SER A 231 22.94 5.95 -62.07
C SER A 231 23.70 4.63 -62.00
N ALA A 232 23.19 3.62 -62.67
CA ALA A 232 23.76 2.28 -62.67
C ALA A 232 23.60 1.61 -64.02
N ARG A 233 24.42 0.57 -64.30
CA ARG A 233 24.35 -0.31 -65.47
C ARG A 233 23.85 -1.68 -65.03
N VAL A 234 23.34 -2.47 -65.97
CA VAL A 234 23.02 -3.87 -65.71
C VAL A 234 24.25 -4.61 -65.16
N GLY A 235 24.09 -5.27 -64.00
CA GLY A 235 25.16 -5.93 -63.28
C GLY A 235 25.81 -5.16 -62.15
N ASP A 236 25.55 -3.84 -62.01
CA ASP A 236 26.00 -3.07 -60.87
C ASP A 236 25.21 -3.44 -59.59
N THR A 237 25.89 -3.40 -58.46
CA THR A 237 25.24 -3.52 -57.15
C THR A 237 24.82 -2.12 -56.64
N LEU A 238 23.60 -2.01 -56.15
CA LEU A 238 23.09 -0.83 -55.47
C LEU A 238 22.95 -1.12 -53.97
N THR A 239 23.46 -0.21 -53.16
CA THR A 239 23.34 -0.31 -51.70
C THR A 239 22.30 0.74 -51.22
N TYR A 240 21.23 0.24 -50.60
CA TYR A 240 20.19 1.07 -50.01
C TYR A 240 20.44 1.30 -48.54
N THR A 241 20.23 2.53 -48.10
CA THR A 241 20.23 2.88 -46.67
C THR A 241 18.88 3.46 -46.30
N VAL A 242 18.27 2.91 -45.27
CA VAL A 242 17.01 3.43 -44.70
C VAL A 242 17.27 3.84 -43.26
N GLU A 243 17.05 5.11 -42.97
CA GLU A 243 17.13 5.68 -41.63
C GLU A 243 15.71 5.79 -41.06
N VAL A 244 15.49 5.20 -39.88
CA VAL A 244 14.24 5.25 -39.16
C VAL A 244 14.50 5.94 -37.82
N SER A 245 13.87 7.09 -37.60
CA SER A 245 14.13 7.92 -36.42
C SER A 245 12.86 8.07 -35.60
N ASN A 246 13.02 8.05 -34.28
CA ASN A 246 12.06 8.56 -33.32
C ASN A 246 12.59 9.91 -32.84
N GLY A 247 12.01 11.01 -33.33
CA GLY A 247 12.52 12.37 -33.13
C GLY A 247 12.63 12.78 -31.67
N THR A 248 13.30 13.89 -31.42
CA THR A 248 13.50 14.43 -30.06
C THR A 248 12.21 14.97 -29.42
N GLY A 249 11.16 15.15 -30.21
CA GLY A 249 9.82 15.50 -29.71
C GLY A 249 9.00 14.32 -29.25
N ALA A 250 9.49 13.08 -29.45
CA ALA A 250 8.83 11.88 -28.96
C ALA A 250 8.87 11.80 -27.43
N GLU A 251 7.81 11.24 -26.85
CA GLU A 251 7.68 11.01 -25.39
C GLU A 251 7.92 9.55 -25.02
N VAL A 252 7.79 8.62 -25.99
CA VAL A 252 7.88 7.17 -25.78
C VAL A 252 8.67 6.47 -26.89
N ASN A 253 9.11 5.25 -26.62
CA ASN A 253 9.77 4.40 -27.62
C ASN A 253 8.79 3.96 -28.72
N ILE A 254 9.27 3.87 -29.96
CA ILE A 254 8.62 3.05 -30.99
C ILE A 254 8.92 1.59 -30.66
N ARG A 255 7.91 0.74 -30.55
CA ARG A 255 8.04 -0.68 -30.20
C ARG A 255 7.55 -1.58 -31.32
N ASP A 256 8.02 -2.82 -31.31
CA ASP A 256 7.64 -3.86 -32.28
C ASP A 256 7.72 -3.36 -33.73
N ALA A 257 8.66 -2.44 -33.99
CA ALA A 257 8.84 -1.85 -35.30
C ALA A 257 9.40 -2.87 -36.29
N LYS A 258 8.95 -2.76 -37.52
CA LYS A 258 9.50 -3.49 -38.64
C LYS A 258 9.61 -2.58 -39.86
N LEU A 259 10.72 -2.66 -40.56
CA LEU A 259 10.86 -2.07 -41.88
C LEU A 259 10.34 -3.08 -42.90
N THR A 260 9.48 -2.61 -43.82
CA THR A 260 9.12 -3.38 -45.03
C THR A 260 9.56 -2.58 -46.26
N ASP A 261 10.19 -3.26 -47.19
CA ASP A 261 10.67 -2.67 -48.44
C ASP A 261 10.34 -3.59 -49.63
N THR A 262 9.66 -3.06 -50.61
CA THR A 262 9.38 -3.82 -51.85
C THR A 262 10.48 -3.54 -52.87
N ILE A 263 11.27 -4.57 -53.19
CA ILE A 263 12.33 -4.48 -54.20
C ILE A 263 11.68 -4.46 -55.58
N PRO A 264 11.87 -3.36 -56.36
CA PRO A 264 11.19 -3.21 -57.64
C PRO A 264 11.69 -4.18 -58.69
N ASP A 265 10.84 -4.44 -59.71
CA ASP A 265 11.18 -5.23 -60.88
C ASP A 265 12.46 -4.67 -61.55
N GLY A 266 13.34 -5.57 -61.97
CA GLY A 266 14.64 -5.20 -62.58
C GLY A 266 15.80 -5.17 -61.59
N LEU A 267 15.50 -5.29 -60.27
CA LEU A 267 16.52 -5.49 -59.23
C LEU A 267 16.40 -6.89 -58.65
N THR A 268 17.54 -7.39 -58.19
CA THR A 268 17.64 -8.70 -57.52
C THR A 268 18.18 -8.46 -56.11
N PHE A 269 17.38 -8.79 -55.08
CA PHE A 269 17.81 -8.67 -53.69
C PHE A 269 18.97 -9.63 -53.42
N ARG A 270 20.08 -9.12 -52.84
CA ARG A 270 21.30 -9.85 -52.56
C ARG A 270 21.50 -10.19 -51.08
N GLY A 271 20.66 -9.67 -50.20
CA GLY A 271 20.83 -9.79 -48.77
C GLY A 271 21.72 -8.71 -48.19
N ASN A 272 22.75 -9.12 -47.42
CA ASN A 272 23.68 -8.19 -46.72
C ASN A 272 22.98 -7.18 -45.81
N VAL A 273 21.87 -7.64 -45.17
CA VAL A 273 21.06 -6.76 -44.30
C VAL A 273 21.78 -6.50 -42.99
N THR A 274 22.00 -5.24 -42.69
CA THR A 274 22.54 -4.80 -41.40
C THR A 274 21.61 -3.78 -40.74
N VAL A 275 21.62 -3.74 -39.42
CA VAL A 275 21.00 -2.70 -38.60
C VAL A 275 22.10 -2.10 -37.72
N ASP A 276 22.29 -0.78 -37.79
CA ASP A 276 23.36 -0.05 -37.10
C ASP A 276 24.76 -0.65 -37.32
N GLY A 277 24.99 -1.18 -38.53
CA GLY A 277 26.26 -1.80 -38.91
C GLY A 277 26.43 -3.27 -38.48
N TYR A 278 25.48 -3.86 -37.78
CA TYR A 278 25.53 -5.27 -37.38
C TYR A 278 24.61 -6.10 -38.27
N THR A 279 25.03 -7.33 -38.62
CA THR A 279 24.19 -8.26 -39.38
C THR A 279 22.88 -8.51 -38.66
N SER A 280 21.76 -8.31 -39.36
CA SER A 280 20.41 -8.46 -38.82
C SER A 280 19.70 -9.70 -39.35
N ILE A 281 18.73 -10.21 -38.60
CA ILE A 281 17.74 -11.15 -39.09
C ILE A 281 16.77 -10.39 -40.02
N TYR A 282 16.29 -11.08 -41.06
CA TYR A 282 15.31 -10.55 -41.98
C TYR A 282 14.49 -11.70 -42.61
N ALA A 283 13.35 -11.37 -43.20
CA ALA A 283 12.61 -12.24 -44.09
C ALA A 283 12.53 -11.58 -45.48
N TYR A 284 12.66 -12.36 -46.55
CA TYR A 284 12.44 -11.93 -47.91
C TYR A 284 11.49 -12.88 -48.61
N ASP A 285 10.39 -12.33 -49.09
CA ASP A 285 9.41 -13.07 -49.89
C ASP A 285 9.74 -12.92 -51.37
N ASN A 286 10.15 -14.04 -52.04
CA ASN A 286 10.52 -14.06 -53.45
C ASN A 286 9.31 -13.86 -54.40
N GLU A 287 8.07 -14.09 -53.95
CA GLU A 287 6.88 -13.94 -54.81
C GLU A 287 6.42 -12.47 -54.81
N SER A 288 6.39 -11.84 -53.64
CA SER A 288 5.95 -10.45 -53.52
C SER A 288 7.14 -9.43 -53.57
N HIS A 289 8.39 -9.92 -53.60
CA HIS A 289 9.61 -9.15 -53.56
C HIS A 289 9.73 -8.26 -52.30
N VAL A 290 9.12 -8.62 -51.20
CA VAL A 290 9.07 -7.83 -49.95
C VAL A 290 10.19 -8.28 -49.00
N LEU A 291 11.06 -7.36 -48.66
CA LEU A 291 12.00 -7.46 -47.54
C LEU A 291 11.31 -7.00 -46.25
N THR A 292 11.43 -7.78 -45.17
CA THR A 292 10.97 -7.40 -43.82
C THR A 292 12.12 -7.52 -42.84
N VAL A 293 12.43 -6.43 -42.12
CA VAL A 293 13.49 -6.35 -41.13
C VAL A 293 12.87 -5.96 -39.79
N PRO A 294 12.87 -6.83 -38.77
CA PRO A 294 12.44 -6.44 -37.43
C PRO A 294 13.44 -5.44 -36.83
N LEU A 295 12.93 -4.50 -36.07
CA LEU A 295 13.74 -3.48 -35.40
C LEU A 295 13.51 -3.56 -33.89
N ASP A 296 14.59 -3.44 -33.11
CA ASP A 296 14.48 -3.20 -31.68
C ASP A 296 13.78 -1.87 -31.42
N ALA A 297 13.32 -1.66 -30.16
CA ALA A 297 12.71 -0.43 -29.74
C ALA A 297 13.60 0.79 -30.09
N ILE A 298 12.96 1.87 -30.60
CA ILE A 298 13.63 3.12 -30.97
C ILE A 298 13.24 4.19 -29.95
N ALA A 299 14.16 4.55 -29.07
CA ALA A 299 13.93 5.54 -28.04
C ALA A 299 13.81 6.97 -28.62
N PRO A 300 13.16 7.91 -27.91
CA PRO A 300 13.16 9.32 -28.28
C PRO A 300 14.56 9.85 -28.60
N GLY A 301 14.68 10.55 -29.73
CA GLY A 301 15.95 11.08 -30.24
C GLY A 301 16.88 10.04 -30.87
N GLN A 302 16.50 8.76 -30.97
CA GLN A 302 17.32 7.72 -31.61
C GLN A 302 16.95 7.48 -33.07
N THR A 303 17.96 7.05 -33.83
CA THR A 303 17.83 6.64 -35.24
C THR A 303 18.40 5.24 -35.39
N LYS A 304 17.71 4.39 -36.17
CA LYS A 304 18.20 3.08 -36.66
C LYS A 304 18.57 3.21 -38.13
N SER A 305 19.73 2.71 -38.48
CA SER A 305 20.22 2.69 -39.88
C SER A 305 20.18 1.27 -40.42
N ILE A 306 19.33 1.01 -41.42
CA ILE A 306 19.15 -0.27 -42.06
C ILE A 306 19.82 -0.19 -43.44
N VAL A 307 20.76 -1.12 -43.73
CA VAL A 307 21.48 -1.18 -45.01
C VAL A 307 21.27 -2.54 -45.64
N PHE A 308 21.05 -2.58 -46.96
CA PHE A 308 20.90 -3.81 -47.75
C PHE A 308 21.26 -3.61 -49.21
N ASP A 309 21.54 -4.70 -49.95
CA ASP A 309 21.94 -4.72 -51.38
C ASP A 309 20.88 -5.44 -52.25
#